data_78a31c89b4de38e33812f5674289b473
#
_entry.id   78a31c89b4de38e33812f5674289b473
#
_cell.length_a   1.000
_cell.length_b   1.000
_cell.length_c   1.000
_cell.angle_alpha   90.00
_cell.angle_beta   90.00
_cell.angle_gamma   90.00
#
_symmetry.space_group_name_H-M   'P 1'
#
loop_
_entity.id
_entity.type
_entity.pdbx_description
1 polymer ?
#
loop_
_entity_poly.entity_id
_entity_poly.type
_entity_poly.pdbx_seq_one_letter_code
_entity_poly.pdbx_strand_id
1 'polypeptide(L)'
;MTIQIEKIHHVAYRCKDAKETVEWYKKNLNMDFILAFAEDHVPSTKAFDPYMHLFLDAGNGNVLAFFELPTQPEMGRDENTPKWVQHIALKVKDRQALIDAKEHLEANGIEVLGITNHGIFHSIYFFDPNGHRIELA
;
A
#
# COMPACT_ATOMS: atom_id res chain seq x y z
N MET A 1 31.89 0.23 13.13
CA MET A 1 30.88 -0.76 12.63
C MET A 1 30.00 -0.10 11.58
N THR A 2 29.80 -0.77 10.46
CA THR A 2 28.93 -0.29 9.40
C THR A 2 27.60 -1.05 9.44
N ILE A 3 26.49 -0.33 9.35
CA ILE A 3 25.17 -0.95 9.23
C ILE A 3 25.04 -1.54 7.82
N GLN A 4 24.65 -2.79 7.74
CA GLN A 4 24.36 -3.46 6.45
C GLN A 4 22.87 -3.75 6.37
N ILE A 5 22.21 -3.10 5.44
CA ILE A 5 20.79 -3.32 5.17
C ILE A 5 20.68 -4.42 4.11
N GLU A 6 19.94 -5.48 4.42
CA GLU A 6 19.77 -6.60 3.48
C GLU A 6 18.62 -6.36 2.51
N LYS A 7 17.49 -5.89 3.01
CA LYS A 7 16.29 -5.64 2.18
C LYS A 7 15.27 -4.83 2.97
N ILE A 8 14.23 -4.37 2.30
CA ILE A 8 13.06 -3.82 2.96
C ILE A 8 12.31 -4.99 3.62
N HIS A 9 12.13 -4.94 4.94
CA HIS A 9 11.38 -5.98 5.68
C HIS A 9 9.89 -5.84 5.45
N HIS A 10 9.36 -4.66 5.65
CA HIS A 10 7.98 -4.30 5.33
C HIS A 10 7.86 -2.78 5.23
N VAL A 11 6.78 -2.34 4.62
CA VAL A 11 6.37 -0.93 4.59
C VAL A 11 5.02 -0.85 5.28
N ALA A 12 4.84 0.11 6.18
CA ALA A 12 3.60 0.27 6.93
C ALA A 12 2.97 1.64 6.67
N TYR A 13 1.67 1.63 6.42
CA TYR A 13 0.84 2.83 6.28
C TYR A 13 -0.36 2.73 7.21
N ARG A 14 -1.01 3.86 7.44
CA ARG A 14 -2.31 3.88 8.12
C ARG A 14 -3.43 3.50 7.15
N CYS A 15 -4.44 2.77 7.62
CA CYS A 15 -5.68 2.53 6.89
C CYS A 15 -6.86 3.02 7.71
N LYS A 16 -7.98 3.29 7.03
CA LYS A 16 -9.24 3.71 7.66
C LYS A 16 -9.96 2.53 8.28
N ASP A 17 -9.97 1.40 7.58
CA ASP A 17 -10.70 0.19 7.95
C ASP A 17 -9.88 -1.03 7.50
N ALA A 18 -9.54 -1.90 8.44
CA ALA A 18 -8.69 -3.05 8.17
C ALA A 18 -9.34 -4.04 7.21
N LYS A 19 -10.63 -4.35 7.41
CA LYS A 19 -11.36 -5.30 6.57
C LYS A 19 -11.48 -4.80 5.12
N GLU A 20 -11.90 -3.56 4.95
CA GLU A 20 -11.99 -2.93 3.62
C GLU A 20 -10.64 -2.96 2.92
N THR A 21 -9.56 -2.65 3.62
CA THR A 21 -8.20 -2.63 3.08
C THR A 21 -7.76 -4.02 2.63
N VAL A 22 -7.95 -5.04 3.46
CA VAL A 22 -7.61 -6.43 3.12
C VAL A 22 -8.38 -6.90 1.88
N GLU A 23 -9.69 -6.66 1.84
CA GLU A 23 -10.53 -7.06 0.71
C GLU A 23 -10.16 -6.34 -0.57
N TRP A 24 -9.87 -5.04 -0.48
CA TRP A 24 -9.49 -4.24 -1.64
C TRP A 24 -8.16 -4.71 -2.26
N TYR A 25 -7.15 -4.92 -1.44
CA TYR A 25 -5.84 -5.37 -1.93
C TYR A 25 -5.88 -6.78 -2.50
N LYS A 26 -6.70 -7.68 -1.93
CA LYS A 26 -6.90 -9.01 -2.49
C LYS A 26 -7.60 -8.94 -3.85
N LYS A 27 -8.67 -8.20 -3.94
CA LYS A 27 -9.47 -8.08 -5.16
C LYS A 27 -8.70 -7.41 -6.29
N ASN A 28 -7.97 -6.35 -6.00
CA ASN A 28 -7.40 -5.47 -7.02
C ASN A 28 -5.93 -5.75 -7.33
N LEU A 29 -5.16 -6.21 -6.35
CA LEU A 29 -3.72 -6.47 -6.50
C LEU A 29 -3.32 -7.91 -6.19
N ASN A 30 -4.29 -8.78 -5.93
CA ASN A 30 -4.05 -10.20 -5.61
C ASN A 30 -3.06 -10.40 -4.46
N MET A 31 -3.09 -9.51 -3.47
CA MET A 31 -2.28 -9.64 -2.28
C MET A 31 -3.01 -10.47 -1.23
N ASP A 32 -2.41 -11.58 -0.83
CA ASP A 32 -2.98 -12.45 0.19
C ASP A 32 -2.77 -11.85 1.59
N PHE A 33 -3.77 -12.03 2.44
CA PHE A 33 -3.67 -11.72 3.86
C PHE A 33 -2.72 -12.71 4.54
N ILE A 34 -1.76 -12.19 5.32
CA ILE A 34 -0.81 -13.01 6.07
C ILE A 34 -1.29 -13.20 7.51
N LEU A 35 -1.38 -12.09 8.25
CA LEU A 35 -1.83 -12.09 9.64
C LEU A 35 -2.22 -10.70 10.09
N ALA A 36 -2.93 -10.62 11.20
CA ALA A 36 -3.22 -9.38 11.90
C ALA A 36 -3.22 -9.62 13.40
N PHE A 37 -2.92 -8.57 14.16
CA PHE A 37 -3.07 -8.58 15.61
C PHE A 37 -3.53 -7.20 16.09
N ALA A 38 -4.15 -7.18 17.26
CA ALA A 38 -4.63 -5.95 17.89
C ALA A 38 -3.99 -5.80 19.28
N GLU A 39 -3.63 -4.59 19.62
CA GLU A 39 -3.05 -4.24 20.92
C GLU A 39 -3.61 -2.91 21.39
N ASP A 40 -3.64 -2.72 22.71
CA ASP A 40 -4.08 -1.47 23.31
C ASP A 40 -2.93 -0.48 23.54
N HIS A 41 -1.71 -0.99 23.65
CA HIS A 41 -0.52 -0.19 23.91
C HIS A 41 0.51 -0.39 22.80
N VAL A 42 1.12 0.70 22.40
CA VAL A 42 2.18 0.67 21.37
C VAL A 42 3.47 0.17 22.01
N PRO A 43 4.04 -0.96 21.55
CA PRO A 43 5.24 -1.53 22.16
C PRO A 43 6.45 -0.60 22.24
N SER A 44 6.64 0.22 21.21
CA SER A 44 7.81 1.12 21.12
C SER A 44 7.69 2.36 22.01
N THR A 45 6.49 2.87 22.21
CA THR A 45 6.25 4.12 22.99
C THR A 45 5.65 3.88 24.35
N LYS A 46 5.07 2.67 24.58
CA LYS A 46 4.31 2.30 25.80
C LYS A 46 3.00 3.07 25.94
N ALA A 47 2.63 3.90 24.98
CA ALA A 47 1.42 4.70 25.02
C ALA A 47 0.17 3.83 24.84
N PHE A 48 -0.93 4.20 25.52
CA PHE A 48 -2.25 3.64 25.26
C PHE A 48 -2.76 4.26 23.96
N ASP A 49 -2.79 3.47 22.90
CA ASP A 49 -3.23 3.87 21.56
C ASP A 49 -3.66 2.60 20.82
N PRO A 50 -4.92 2.17 20.99
CA PRO A 50 -5.39 0.92 20.40
C PRO A 50 -5.21 0.89 18.89
N TYR A 51 -4.76 -0.24 18.37
CA TYR A 51 -4.56 -0.43 16.95
C TYR A 51 -4.79 -1.87 16.51
N MET A 52 -5.10 -2.03 15.23
CA MET A 52 -5.00 -3.31 14.53
C MET A 52 -3.90 -3.19 13.49
N HIS A 53 -2.96 -4.12 13.53
CA HIS A 53 -1.85 -4.18 12.57
C HIS A 53 -2.03 -5.40 11.68
N LEU A 54 -2.10 -5.18 10.37
CA LEU A 54 -2.29 -6.24 9.39
C LEU A 54 -1.14 -6.27 8.39
N PHE A 55 -0.90 -7.47 7.85
CA PHE A 55 0.20 -7.74 6.92
C PHE A 55 -0.32 -8.45 5.68
N LEU A 56 0.09 -7.96 4.52
CA LEU A 56 -0.28 -8.49 3.21
C LEU A 56 0.96 -8.97 2.46
N ASP A 57 0.81 -10.05 1.71
CA ASP A 57 1.85 -10.58 0.83
C ASP A 57 1.87 -9.78 -0.47
N ALA A 58 2.91 -9.01 -0.67
CA ALA A 58 3.12 -8.20 -1.89
C ALA A 58 3.98 -8.94 -2.94
N GLY A 59 4.19 -10.23 -2.79
CA GLY A 59 4.96 -11.06 -3.71
C GLY A 59 6.46 -11.08 -3.43
N ASN A 60 7.10 -12.18 -3.77
CA ASN A 60 8.55 -12.37 -3.65
C ASN A 60 9.13 -12.06 -2.26
N GLY A 61 8.38 -12.35 -1.20
CA GLY A 61 8.80 -12.06 0.17
C GLY A 61 8.66 -10.60 0.59
N ASN A 62 8.05 -9.77 -0.23
CA ASN A 62 7.74 -8.40 0.12
C ASN A 62 6.45 -8.34 0.95
N VAL A 63 6.43 -7.48 1.95
CA VAL A 63 5.28 -7.34 2.85
C VAL A 63 4.84 -5.88 2.91
N LEU A 64 3.54 -5.67 2.68
CA LEU A 64 2.88 -4.38 2.87
C LEU A 64 1.99 -4.48 4.10
N ALA A 65 2.14 -3.53 5.03
CA ALA A 65 1.44 -3.54 6.30
C ALA A 65 0.60 -2.29 6.48
N PHE A 66 -0.43 -2.40 7.32
CA PHE A 66 -1.31 -1.29 7.65
C PHE A 66 -1.63 -1.27 9.13
N PHE A 67 -1.87 -0.07 9.65
CA PHE A 67 -2.41 0.15 10.98
C PHE A 67 -3.78 0.80 10.87
N GLU A 68 -4.78 0.20 11.51
CA GLU A 68 -6.06 0.86 11.78
C GLU A 68 -6.00 1.44 13.20
N LEU A 69 -6.35 2.71 13.33
CA LEU A 69 -6.25 3.47 14.59
C LEU A 69 -7.63 3.96 15.02
N PRO A 70 -8.42 3.15 15.73
CA PRO A 70 -9.85 3.45 15.96
C PRO A 70 -10.10 4.64 16.87
N THR A 71 -9.13 5.05 17.69
CA THR A 71 -9.29 6.16 18.65
C THR A 71 -8.61 7.45 18.20
N GLN A 72 -7.97 7.45 17.05
CA GLN A 72 -7.31 8.64 16.49
C GLN A 72 -8.28 9.44 15.60
N PRO A 73 -8.02 10.74 15.37
CA PRO A 73 -8.77 11.51 14.38
C PRO A 73 -8.75 10.86 13.01
N GLU A 74 -9.72 11.23 12.16
CA GLU A 74 -9.76 10.75 10.80
C GLU A 74 -8.45 10.97 10.05
N MET A 75 -8.14 10.07 9.11
CA MET A 75 -6.95 10.22 8.27
C MET A 75 -7.01 11.49 7.45
N GLY A 76 -5.89 12.19 7.44
CA GLY A 76 -5.63 13.29 6.53
C GLY A 76 -4.45 12.97 5.64
N ARG A 77 -4.09 13.92 4.80
CA ARG A 77 -2.87 13.86 4.00
C ARG A 77 -2.03 15.11 4.29
N ASP A 78 -0.77 15.05 3.96
CA ASP A 78 0.10 16.22 3.99
C ASP A 78 -0.32 17.17 2.86
N GLU A 79 -1.02 18.26 3.22
CA GLU A 79 -1.52 19.24 2.27
C GLU A 79 -0.40 20.09 1.63
N ASN A 80 0.78 20.05 2.22
CA ASN A 80 1.95 20.78 1.71
C ASN A 80 2.75 19.98 0.68
N THR A 81 2.33 18.74 0.42
CA THR A 81 2.98 17.86 -0.55
C THR A 81 2.01 17.52 -1.69
N PRO A 82 2.40 17.74 -2.95
CA PRO A 82 1.57 17.32 -4.08
C PRO A 82 1.25 15.83 -4.04
N LYS A 83 0.05 15.46 -4.48
CA LYS A 83 -0.44 14.08 -4.41
C LYS A 83 0.41 13.07 -5.17
N TRP A 84 1.17 13.51 -6.17
CA TRP A 84 1.97 12.62 -7.01
C TRP A 84 3.32 12.24 -6.38
N VAL A 85 3.72 12.86 -5.27
CA VAL A 85 5.06 12.67 -4.69
C VAL A 85 5.17 11.35 -3.93
N GLN A 86 4.38 11.19 -2.87
CA GLN A 86 4.50 10.03 -1.97
C GLN A 86 3.71 8.84 -2.53
N HIS A 87 4.39 7.76 -2.82
CA HIS A 87 3.78 6.55 -3.36
C HIS A 87 4.68 5.34 -3.13
N ILE A 88 4.10 4.17 -3.32
CA ILE A 88 4.84 2.91 -3.38
C ILE A 88 4.79 2.40 -4.81
N ALA A 89 5.95 2.00 -5.35
CA ALA A 89 6.05 1.43 -6.69
C ALA A 89 6.29 -0.08 -6.57
N LEU A 90 5.47 -0.85 -7.26
CA LEU A 90 5.54 -2.30 -7.30
C LEU A 90 5.87 -2.74 -8.72
N LYS A 91 6.85 -3.60 -8.84
CA LYS A 91 7.27 -4.11 -10.16
C LYS A 91 6.30 -5.17 -10.65
N VAL A 92 5.86 -5.06 -11.88
CA VAL A 92 5.15 -6.13 -12.60
C VAL A 92 6.08 -6.75 -13.65
N LYS A 93 5.66 -7.89 -14.21
CA LYS A 93 6.53 -8.70 -15.07
C LYS A 93 7.01 -7.98 -16.32
N ASP A 94 6.07 -7.34 -17.05
CA ASP A 94 6.33 -6.72 -18.35
C ASP A 94 5.22 -5.71 -18.68
N ARG A 95 5.31 -5.12 -19.87
CA ARG A 95 4.33 -4.14 -20.35
C ARG A 95 2.92 -4.75 -20.49
N GLN A 96 2.82 -6.00 -20.91
CA GLN A 96 1.52 -6.66 -21.05
C GLN A 96 0.84 -6.82 -19.69
N ALA A 97 1.61 -7.19 -18.64
CA ALA A 97 1.09 -7.27 -17.29
C ALA A 97 0.57 -5.91 -16.81
N LEU A 98 1.21 -4.82 -17.23
CA LEU A 98 0.77 -3.47 -16.90
C LEU A 98 -0.56 -3.12 -17.59
N ILE A 99 -0.71 -3.48 -18.87
CA ILE A 99 -1.95 -3.30 -19.62
C ILE A 99 -3.09 -4.09 -18.97
N ASP A 100 -2.83 -5.36 -18.66
CA ASP A 100 -3.82 -6.23 -18.02
C ASP A 100 -4.24 -5.70 -16.65
N ALA A 101 -3.29 -5.20 -15.87
CA ALA A 101 -3.56 -4.59 -14.57
C ALA A 101 -4.46 -3.35 -14.72
N LYS A 102 -4.16 -2.48 -15.68
CA LYS A 102 -4.99 -1.29 -15.94
C LYS A 102 -6.41 -1.68 -16.28
N GLU A 103 -6.61 -2.63 -17.18
CA GLU A 103 -7.94 -3.12 -17.55
C GLU A 103 -8.71 -3.68 -16.35
N HIS A 104 -8.03 -4.48 -15.53
CA HIS A 104 -8.61 -5.08 -14.32
C HIS A 104 -9.06 -4.01 -13.32
N LEU A 105 -8.19 -3.05 -13.04
CA LEU A 105 -8.47 -1.96 -12.10
C LEU A 105 -9.63 -1.09 -12.58
N GLU A 106 -9.62 -0.71 -13.85
CA GLU A 106 -10.70 0.09 -14.44
C GLU A 106 -12.03 -0.66 -14.47
N ALA A 107 -12.02 -1.97 -14.72
CA ALA A 107 -13.21 -2.81 -14.66
C ALA A 107 -13.79 -2.88 -13.24
N ASN A 108 -12.97 -2.68 -12.21
CA ASN A 108 -13.41 -2.61 -10.81
C ASN A 108 -13.72 -1.18 -10.36
N GLY A 109 -13.83 -0.24 -11.29
CA GLY A 109 -14.22 1.15 -11.01
C GLY A 109 -13.10 2.03 -10.46
N ILE A 110 -11.84 1.61 -10.57
CA ILE A 110 -10.70 2.38 -10.10
C ILE A 110 -10.18 3.27 -11.22
N GLU A 111 -10.02 4.57 -10.93
CA GLU A 111 -9.40 5.51 -11.86
C GLU A 111 -7.90 5.22 -11.96
N VAL A 112 -7.40 5.03 -13.17
CA VAL A 112 -5.99 4.72 -13.44
C VAL A 112 -5.39 5.78 -14.35
N LEU A 113 -4.27 6.36 -13.93
CA LEU A 113 -3.46 7.27 -14.72
C LEU A 113 -2.37 6.50 -15.45
N GLY A 114 -2.19 6.81 -16.72
CA GLY A 114 -1.17 6.15 -17.57
C GLY A 114 -1.83 5.23 -18.60
N ILE A 115 -1.10 4.56 -19.39
CA ILE A 115 0.33 4.17 -19.18
C ILE A 115 1.23 5.36 -19.46
N THR A 116 2.12 5.68 -18.51
CA THR A 116 3.11 6.77 -18.64
C THR A 116 4.47 6.18 -19.03
N ASN A 117 5.08 6.75 -20.07
CA ASN A 117 6.40 6.36 -20.50
C ASN A 117 7.46 7.26 -19.83
N HIS A 118 8.27 6.67 -18.95
CA HIS A 118 9.37 7.37 -18.27
C HIS A 118 10.71 7.25 -19.02
N GLY A 119 10.71 6.69 -20.25
CA GLY A 119 11.91 6.47 -21.04
C GLY A 119 12.62 5.15 -20.72
N ILE A 120 12.80 4.85 -19.46
CA ILE A 120 13.46 3.62 -18.98
C ILE A 120 12.46 2.55 -18.52
N PHE A 121 11.21 2.95 -18.22
CA PHE A 121 10.12 2.05 -17.85
C PHE A 121 8.78 2.73 -18.09
N HIS A 122 7.71 1.95 -18.04
CA HIS A 122 6.33 2.42 -18.14
C HIS A 122 5.62 2.22 -16.81
N SER A 123 4.66 3.08 -16.50
CA SER A 123 3.94 3.02 -15.23
C SER A 123 2.47 3.33 -15.36
N ILE A 124 1.69 2.78 -14.42
CA ILE A 124 0.33 3.22 -14.12
C ILE A 124 0.25 3.63 -12.67
N TYR A 125 -0.68 4.55 -12.37
CA TYR A 125 -0.86 5.10 -11.03
C TYR A 125 -2.33 5.08 -10.64
N PHE A 126 -2.60 4.76 -9.39
CA PHE A 126 -3.94 4.75 -8.83
C PHE A 126 -3.88 4.90 -7.32
N PHE A 127 -5.06 5.06 -6.68
CA PHE A 127 -5.15 5.22 -5.23
C PHE A 127 -5.90 4.06 -4.62
N ASP A 128 -5.49 3.66 -3.41
CA ASP A 128 -6.22 2.72 -2.60
C ASP A 128 -7.38 3.41 -1.85
N PRO A 129 -8.25 2.68 -1.11
CA PRO A 129 -9.37 3.30 -0.39
C PRO A 129 -8.95 4.28 0.70
N ASN A 130 -7.70 4.23 1.13
CA ASN A 130 -7.16 5.10 2.17
C ASN A 130 -6.52 6.38 1.61
N GLY A 131 -6.43 6.49 0.29
CA GLY A 131 -5.77 7.61 -0.38
C GLY A 131 -4.27 7.42 -0.58
N HIS A 132 -3.73 6.23 -0.36
CA HIS A 132 -2.33 5.94 -0.68
C HIS A 132 -2.16 5.74 -2.18
N ARG A 133 -1.14 6.39 -2.73
CA ARG A 133 -0.84 6.30 -4.16
C ARG A 133 0.02 5.08 -4.45
N ILE A 134 -0.38 4.32 -5.45
CA ILE A 134 0.30 3.10 -5.88
C ILE A 134 0.74 3.26 -7.33
N GLU A 135 1.95 2.85 -7.61
CA GLU A 135 2.50 2.75 -8.95
C GLU A 135 2.75 1.27 -9.27
N LEU A 136 2.38 0.84 -10.47
CA LEU A 136 2.88 -0.41 -11.05
C LEU A 136 3.83 -0.06 -12.18
N ALA A 137 4.99 -0.69 -12.17
CA ALA A 137 6.03 -0.40 -13.14
C ALA A 137 6.76 -1.67 -13.61
#